data_58307033b2ecbbad64bec14d5a53a1d1
#
_entry.id   58307033b2ecbbad64bec14d5a53a1d1
#
_cell.length_a   1.000
_cell.length_b   1.000
_cell.length_c   1.000
_cell.angle_alpha   90.00
_cell.angle_beta   90.00
_cell.angle_gamma   90.00
#
_symmetry.space_group_name_H-M   'P 1'
#
loop_
_entity.id
_entity.type
_entity.pdbx_description
1 polymer ?
#
loop_
_entity_poly.entity_id
_entity_poly.type
_entity_poly.pdbx_seq_one_letter_code
_entity_poly.pdbx_strand_id
1 'polypeptide(L)'
;MSTAFAKRKLSNVVPVRATASLRAFRREVEFALPGKVTLVVLFGSRARGDARRDSDYDVAVFVRDLNDRRSIDHTLADTAYRHILAGVHIRPVAVPADYLESRPRDRLAINIAQDGILVQ
;
A
#
# COMPACT_ATOMS: atom_id res chain seq x y z
N MET A 1 -10.20 -8.14 -10.80
CA MET A 1 -9.05 -8.74 -10.13
C MET A 1 -7.80 -8.59 -10.97
N SER A 2 -6.82 -7.96 -10.46
CA SER A 2 -5.59 -7.74 -11.21
C SER A 2 -4.61 -8.88 -10.99
N THR A 3 -4.12 -9.51 -12.09
CA THR A 3 -3.03 -10.47 -12.04
C THR A 3 -1.68 -9.78 -12.11
N ALA A 4 -1.67 -8.44 -12.29
CA ALA A 4 -0.42 -7.68 -12.45
C ALA A 4 0.49 -7.78 -11.23
N PHE A 5 -0.09 -7.99 -10.04
CA PHE A 5 0.66 -8.04 -8.79
C PHE A 5 0.98 -9.45 -8.32
N ALA A 6 0.69 -10.46 -9.13
CA ALA A 6 0.84 -11.86 -8.69
C ALA A 6 2.25 -12.41 -8.88
N LYS A 7 3.10 -11.74 -9.67
CA LYS A 7 4.39 -12.30 -10.09
C LYS A 7 5.45 -12.29 -9.00
N ARG A 8 5.39 -11.35 -8.07
CA ARG A 8 6.40 -11.23 -7.02
C ARG A 8 5.75 -11.38 -5.65
N LYS A 9 6.48 -12.02 -4.74
CA LYS A 9 6.03 -12.17 -3.37
C LYS A 9 6.73 -11.11 -2.51
N LEU A 10 5.95 -10.53 -1.62
CA LEU A 10 6.46 -9.50 -0.71
C LEU A 10 7.69 -10.00 0.07
N SER A 11 7.61 -11.23 0.57
CA SER A 11 8.70 -11.80 1.38
C SER A 11 10.00 -12.01 0.62
N ASN A 12 9.96 -12.00 -0.72
CA ASN A 12 11.16 -12.12 -1.53
C ASN A 12 11.85 -10.78 -1.80
N VAL A 13 11.19 -9.67 -1.47
CA VAL A 13 11.65 -8.34 -1.84
C VAL A 13 11.99 -7.50 -0.63
N VAL A 14 11.25 -7.64 0.47
CA VAL A 14 11.48 -6.84 1.66
C VAL A 14 11.88 -7.72 2.84
N PRO A 15 12.60 -7.15 3.84
CA PRO A 15 13.02 -7.92 5.01
C PRO A 15 11.84 -8.50 5.79
N VAL A 16 12.08 -9.56 6.51
CA VAL A 16 11.05 -10.27 7.28
C VAL A 16 10.28 -9.33 8.19
N ARG A 17 10.97 -8.44 8.88
CA ARG A 17 10.34 -7.50 9.80
C ARG A 17 9.38 -6.57 9.07
N ALA A 18 9.80 -6.02 7.93
CA ALA A 18 8.96 -5.13 7.14
C ALA A 18 7.78 -5.88 6.53
N THR A 19 8.01 -7.11 6.08
CA THR A 19 6.93 -7.96 5.57
C THR A 19 5.84 -8.14 6.62
N ALA A 20 6.24 -8.45 7.86
CA ALA A 20 5.30 -8.63 8.96
C ALA A 20 4.51 -7.35 9.25
N SER A 21 5.20 -6.19 9.26
CA SER A 21 4.54 -4.90 9.48
C SER A 21 3.55 -4.57 8.37
N LEU A 22 3.94 -4.80 7.11
CA LEU A 22 3.05 -4.52 5.98
C LEU A 22 1.80 -5.40 6.02
N ARG A 23 1.95 -6.67 6.36
CA ARG A 23 0.80 -7.57 6.50
C ARG A 23 -0.10 -7.17 7.66
N ALA A 24 0.50 -6.76 8.77
CA ALA A 24 -0.27 -6.28 9.92
C ALA A 24 -1.01 -4.99 9.55
N PHE A 25 -0.35 -4.07 8.86
CA PHE A 25 -0.96 -2.84 8.40
C PHE A 25 -2.20 -3.13 7.55
N ARG A 26 -2.08 -4.06 6.61
CA ARG A 26 -3.23 -4.44 5.78
C ARG A 26 -4.40 -4.93 6.62
N ARG A 27 -4.16 -5.83 7.56
CA ARG A 27 -5.23 -6.34 8.42
C ARG A 27 -5.88 -5.22 9.23
N GLU A 28 -5.05 -4.30 9.72
CA GLU A 28 -5.53 -3.18 10.55
C GLU A 28 -6.39 -2.21 9.75
N VAL A 29 -5.99 -1.88 8.51
CA VAL A 29 -6.82 -0.99 7.68
C VAL A 29 -8.10 -1.68 7.25
N GLU A 30 -8.06 -2.98 6.98
CA GLU A 30 -9.27 -3.73 6.65
C GLU A 30 -10.25 -3.74 7.83
N PHE A 31 -9.73 -3.85 9.03
CA PHE A 31 -10.55 -3.80 10.24
C PHE A 31 -11.15 -2.40 10.45
N ALA A 32 -10.35 -1.35 10.23
CA ALA A 32 -10.77 0.03 10.44
C ALA A 32 -11.75 0.52 9.37
N LEU A 33 -11.67 -0.05 8.17
CA LEU A 33 -12.50 0.34 7.02
C LEU A 33 -13.22 -0.91 6.47
N PRO A 34 -14.12 -1.51 7.26
CA PRO A 34 -14.71 -2.80 6.89
C PRO A 34 -15.47 -2.72 5.57
N GLY A 35 -15.19 -3.67 4.69
CA GLY A 35 -15.84 -3.78 3.38
C GLY A 35 -15.36 -2.76 2.35
N LYS A 36 -14.44 -1.86 2.70
CA LYS A 36 -14.01 -0.79 1.80
C LYS A 36 -12.69 -1.06 1.10
N VAL A 37 -11.79 -1.80 1.72
CA VAL A 37 -10.45 -2.04 1.16
C VAL A 37 -10.50 -3.19 0.18
N THR A 38 -10.08 -2.94 -1.06
CA THR A 38 -10.07 -3.99 -2.10
C THR A 38 -8.67 -4.55 -2.34
N LEU A 39 -7.64 -3.71 -2.27
CA LEU A 39 -6.25 -4.12 -2.47
C LEU A 39 -5.35 -3.25 -1.60
N VAL A 40 -4.23 -3.83 -1.17
CA VAL A 40 -3.13 -3.08 -0.55
C VAL A 40 -1.86 -3.49 -1.31
N VAL A 41 -1.15 -2.50 -1.85
CA VAL A 41 -0.05 -2.74 -2.79
C VAL A 41 1.18 -1.93 -2.38
N LEU A 42 2.30 -2.60 -2.20
CA LEU A 42 3.59 -1.93 -2.01
C LEU A 42 4.11 -1.49 -3.38
N PHE A 43 4.59 -0.25 -3.49
CA PHE A 43 5.18 0.25 -4.72
C PHE A 43 6.38 1.13 -4.38
N GLY A 44 6.99 1.74 -5.38
CA GLY A 44 8.13 2.63 -5.16
C GLY A 44 9.44 1.86 -4.95
N SER A 45 10.42 2.53 -4.37
CA SER A 45 11.79 2.00 -4.28
C SER A 45 11.88 0.71 -3.49
N ARG A 46 11.07 0.55 -2.43
CA ARG A 46 11.08 -0.68 -1.63
C ARG A 46 10.56 -1.86 -2.43
N ALA A 47 9.66 -1.62 -3.35
CA ALA A 47 9.15 -2.68 -4.24
C ALA A 47 10.13 -2.97 -5.38
N ARG A 48 10.82 -1.94 -5.89
CA ARG A 48 11.79 -2.13 -6.98
C ARG A 48 13.09 -2.78 -6.50
N GLY A 49 13.41 -2.67 -5.21
CA GLY A 49 14.66 -3.20 -4.69
C GLY A 49 15.82 -2.21 -4.74
N ASP A 50 15.56 -0.93 -5.05
CA ASP A 50 16.58 0.10 -5.10
C ASP A 50 16.44 1.11 -3.95
N ALA A 51 15.82 0.69 -2.86
CA ALA A 51 15.60 1.55 -1.72
C ALA A 51 16.89 1.83 -0.96
N ARG A 52 16.94 3.01 -0.37
CA ARG A 52 17.99 3.36 0.60
C ARG A 52 17.50 2.96 1.99
N ARG A 53 18.44 3.01 2.96
CA ARG A 53 18.13 2.65 4.35
C ARG A 53 16.94 3.44 4.90
N ASP A 54 16.83 4.72 4.53
CA ASP A 54 15.81 5.63 5.04
C ASP A 54 14.61 5.78 4.11
N SER A 55 14.51 4.96 3.07
CA SER A 55 13.38 5.02 2.16
C SER A 55 12.08 4.60 2.86
N ASP A 56 10.99 5.31 2.56
CA ASP A 56 9.67 4.94 3.02
C ASP A 56 9.16 3.69 2.28
N TYR A 57 8.22 3.01 2.92
CA TYR A 57 7.47 1.94 2.28
C TYR A 57 6.18 2.55 1.73
N ASP A 58 6.17 2.84 0.43
CA ASP A 58 5.00 3.44 -0.23
C ASP A 58 3.93 2.36 -0.45
N VAL A 59 2.75 2.61 0.11
CA VAL A 59 1.68 1.63 0.09
C VAL A 59 0.41 2.28 -0.44
N ALA A 60 -0.13 1.72 -1.52
CA ALA A 60 -1.42 2.16 -2.06
C ALA A 60 -2.52 1.31 -1.46
N VAL A 61 -3.53 1.96 -0.89
CA VAL A 61 -4.71 1.31 -0.34
C VAL A 61 -5.86 1.63 -1.27
N PHE A 62 -6.37 0.62 -1.97
CA PHE A 62 -7.48 0.77 -2.91
C PHE A 62 -8.78 0.67 -2.14
N VAL A 63 -9.60 1.72 -2.24
CA VAL A 63 -10.77 1.88 -1.39
C VAL A 63 -12.01 2.11 -2.24
N ARG A 64 -13.07 1.36 -1.95
CA ARG A 64 -14.39 1.65 -2.49
C ARG A 64 -14.89 2.92 -1.84
N ASP A 65 -15.49 3.82 -2.62
CA ASP A 65 -16.15 5.00 -2.11
C ASP A 65 -15.22 5.89 -1.28
N LEU A 66 -14.46 6.74 -1.99
CA LEU A 66 -13.57 7.72 -1.37
C LEU A 66 -14.26 9.06 -1.09
N ASN A 67 -15.58 9.06 -0.85
CA ASN A 67 -16.31 10.31 -0.63
C ASN A 67 -15.79 11.08 0.59
N ASP A 68 -15.42 10.37 1.65
CA ASP A 68 -14.84 10.99 2.84
C ASP A 68 -13.33 10.73 2.87
N ARG A 69 -12.63 11.27 1.88
CA ARG A 69 -11.18 11.09 1.75
C ARG A 69 -10.44 11.53 3.00
N ARG A 70 -10.87 12.64 3.60
CA ARG A 70 -10.18 13.19 4.77
C ARG A 70 -10.17 12.20 5.93
N SER A 71 -11.32 11.61 6.20
CA SER A 71 -11.44 10.61 7.27
C SER A 71 -10.62 9.37 6.96
N ILE A 72 -10.63 8.92 5.70
CA ILE A 72 -9.88 7.74 5.28
C ILE A 72 -8.38 8.01 5.40
N ASP A 73 -7.91 9.16 4.92
CA ASP A 73 -6.49 9.52 5.03
C ASP A 73 -6.05 9.56 6.49
N HIS A 74 -6.89 10.10 7.37
CA HIS A 74 -6.59 10.14 8.79
C HIS A 74 -6.45 8.73 9.38
N THR A 75 -7.37 7.85 9.03
CA THR A 75 -7.34 6.44 9.48
C THR A 75 -6.06 5.75 9.02
N LEU A 76 -5.67 5.95 7.75
CA LEU A 76 -4.46 5.35 7.21
C LEU A 76 -3.21 5.87 7.92
N ALA A 77 -3.16 7.18 8.17
CA ALA A 77 -2.02 7.79 8.87
C ALA A 77 -1.90 7.26 10.30
N ASP A 78 -3.02 7.18 11.02
CA ASP A 78 -3.02 6.65 12.37
C ASP A 78 -2.55 5.21 12.42
N THR A 79 -3.02 4.40 11.48
CA THR A 79 -2.65 2.99 11.42
C THR A 79 -1.17 2.84 11.10
N ALA A 80 -0.66 3.65 10.16
CA ALA A 80 0.75 3.60 9.79
C ALA A 80 1.67 4.06 10.92
N TYR A 81 1.20 4.93 11.79
CA TYR A 81 2.04 5.54 12.81
C TYR A 81 2.66 4.52 13.75
N ARG A 82 1.91 3.49 14.14
CA ARG A 82 2.45 2.45 15.03
C ARG A 82 3.61 1.71 14.40
N HIS A 83 3.55 1.50 13.08
CA HIS A 83 4.62 0.84 12.35
C HIS A 83 5.84 1.74 12.22
N ILE A 84 5.61 3.04 12.03
CA ILE A 84 6.70 4.02 12.00
C ILE A 84 7.46 3.99 13.34
N LEU A 85 6.74 3.97 14.45
CA LEU A 85 7.37 3.88 15.77
C LEU A 85 8.16 2.59 15.95
N ALA A 86 7.76 1.53 15.27
CA ALA A 86 8.47 0.25 15.31
C ALA A 86 9.62 0.17 14.30
N GLY A 87 9.85 1.22 13.53
CA GLY A 87 10.97 1.29 12.58
C GLY A 87 10.61 0.98 11.13
N VAL A 88 9.33 0.79 10.82
CA VAL A 88 8.89 0.55 9.44
C VAL A 88 8.07 1.75 8.98
N HIS A 89 8.68 2.60 8.19
CA HIS A 89 8.11 3.87 7.78
C HIS A 89 7.14 3.69 6.63
N ILE A 90 5.92 3.25 6.94
CA ILE A 90 4.86 3.07 5.96
C ILE A 90 4.29 4.44 5.61
N ARG A 91 4.23 4.73 4.31
CA ARG A 91 3.63 5.95 3.78
C ARG A 91 2.43 5.57 2.91
N PRO A 92 1.22 5.53 3.48
CA PRO A 92 0.05 5.08 2.74
C PRO A 92 -0.55 6.20 1.90
N VAL A 93 -1.15 5.80 0.77
CA VAL A 93 -1.97 6.68 -0.04
C VAL A 93 -3.26 5.94 -0.40
N ALA A 94 -4.39 6.60 -0.21
CA ALA A 94 -5.69 6.04 -0.58
C ALA A 94 -5.97 6.38 -2.04
N VAL A 95 -6.39 5.38 -2.81
CA VAL A 95 -6.81 5.57 -4.19
C VAL A 95 -8.14 4.86 -4.40
N PRO A 96 -8.95 5.31 -5.39
CA PRO A 96 -10.20 4.62 -5.68
C PRO A 96 -9.96 3.18 -6.10
N ALA A 97 -10.92 2.30 -5.81
CA ALA A 97 -10.79 0.89 -6.15
C ALA A 97 -10.53 0.66 -7.65
N ASP A 98 -11.09 1.52 -8.50
CA ASP A 98 -10.92 1.43 -9.97
C ASP A 98 -9.82 2.34 -10.51
N TYR A 99 -8.92 2.80 -9.65
CA TYR A 99 -7.95 3.85 -10.02
C TYR A 99 -7.10 3.49 -11.23
N LEU A 100 -6.59 2.26 -11.29
CA LEU A 100 -5.71 1.86 -12.38
C LEU A 100 -6.47 1.77 -13.71
N GLU A 101 -7.77 1.44 -13.68
CA GLU A 101 -8.60 1.38 -14.87
C GLU A 101 -9.08 2.75 -15.32
N SER A 102 -9.42 3.62 -14.36
CA SER A 102 -10.02 4.92 -14.67
C SER A 102 -8.99 6.00 -14.94
N ARG A 103 -7.79 5.87 -14.37
CA ARG A 103 -6.74 6.89 -14.50
C ARG A 103 -5.38 6.27 -14.86
N PRO A 104 -5.31 5.45 -15.92
CA PRO A 104 -4.08 4.68 -16.21
C PRO A 104 -2.88 5.55 -16.59
N ARG A 105 -3.10 6.82 -16.93
CA ARG A 105 -2.02 7.72 -17.32
C ARG A 105 -1.51 8.60 -16.19
N ASP A 106 -2.16 8.56 -15.03
CA ASP A 106 -1.64 9.30 -13.88
C ASP A 106 -0.28 8.73 -13.48
N ARG A 107 0.63 9.62 -13.10
CA ARG A 107 1.97 9.18 -12.70
C ARG A 107 1.93 8.15 -11.58
N LEU A 108 1.09 8.38 -10.57
CA LEU A 108 0.95 7.46 -9.46
C LEU A 108 0.42 6.11 -9.93
N ALA A 109 -0.58 6.10 -10.82
CA ALA A 109 -1.12 4.86 -11.37
C ALA A 109 -0.06 4.07 -12.12
N ILE A 110 0.75 4.76 -12.92
CA ILE A 110 1.84 4.13 -13.66
C ILE A 110 2.85 3.50 -12.69
N ASN A 111 3.24 4.22 -11.66
CA ASN A 111 4.20 3.71 -10.68
C ASN A 111 3.66 2.49 -9.95
N ILE A 112 2.40 2.51 -9.53
CA ILE A 112 1.78 1.38 -8.86
C ILE A 112 1.72 0.18 -9.80
N ALA A 113 1.33 0.39 -11.07
CA ALA A 113 1.21 -0.70 -12.02
C ALA A 113 2.58 -1.33 -12.33
N GLN A 114 3.62 -0.52 -12.44
CA GLN A 114 4.96 -1.01 -12.77
C GLN A 114 5.63 -1.72 -11.59
N ASP A 115 5.55 -1.14 -10.41
CA ASP A 115 6.34 -1.59 -9.26
C ASP A 115 5.56 -2.47 -8.31
N GLY A 116 4.24 -2.49 -8.41
CA GLY A 116 3.36 -3.01 -7.37
C GLY A 116 3.58 -4.45 -6.98
N ILE A 117 3.58 -4.69 -5.68
CA ILE A 117 3.61 -6.02 -5.08
C ILE A 117 2.44 -6.09 -4.11
N LEU A 118 1.60 -7.10 -4.29
CA LEU A 118 0.41 -7.26 -3.45
C LEU A 118 0.81 -7.57 -2.01
N VAL A 119 0.21 -6.85 -1.07
CA VAL A 119 0.37 -7.12 0.36
C VAL A 119 -0.79 -8.02 0.76
N GLN A 120 -0.49 -9.25 1.17
CA GLN A 120 -1.49 -10.25 1.56
C GLN A 120 -1.32 -10.67 3.00
#